data_0a58688c64094024013f631e7b30e07f
#
_entry.id   0a58688c64094024013f631e7b30e07f
#
_cell.length_a   1.000
_cell.length_b   1.000
_cell.length_c   1.000
_cell.angle_alpha   90.00
_cell.angle_beta   90.00
_cell.angle_gamma   90.00
#
_symmetry.space_group_name_H-M   'P 1'
#
loop_
_entity.id
_entity.type
_entity.pdbx_description
1 polymer ?
#
loop_
_entity_poly.entity_id
_entity_poly.type
_entity_poly.pdbx_seq_one_letter_code
_entity_poly.pdbx_strand_id
1 'polypeptide(L)'
;MSVLAAFGAGAQGEAFRNPVVWADVPDPDVIRVGDDFYLVSTTMHLMPGGPVMRSKDLVGWETVSYLFDTLNDTPKYDMVGGTVYGRGQWATSLRYHNGTFYALFSPNDEPYRSYVYKTDDPAKGWTLNSRLPHFHDSSLFFDDDGRVYVFSGQGRLNELTPDLKGLRQGGTDTTVIQRDAEENGLLEGSRVIKHAGKYYLLMISWPKDKPRRQLCYRADKITGPYEKKVILEDNFAGFPYVGQGTIVDDARGNWYGFIFQDRGAIGRVPTLMPCRWVDGWPMLGDADGRVPLCMAKPVQGYPDVPLVVSDGFDSGRLKINWQWNHNPVAGAWSLTERPGWLRLKTSRVAGSIYTAPNTVSQRMEGPMCSAYIEMDISNMKDGDRAGLAAFNGHSGLIGVEREGKAAWLTVRHTLVNMTSKEHKVTGVDDQEVARVRLKGKRVFLRIDGDFNLGRDKAVFYYSTDGRRWTSVGGEFTMRFDFTRLFMGTRYAIFNYATKAAGGYVDINKFVYHKAENDGATDFDGWRRAMSGMW
;
A
#
# COMPACT_ATOMS: atom_id res chain seq x y z
N MET A 1 -33.86 15.41 -15.29
CA MET A 1 -34.49 16.07 -14.12
C MET A 1 -33.73 15.63 -12.89
N SER A 2 -32.86 16.50 -12.38
CA SER A 2 -32.04 16.20 -11.19
C SER A 2 -32.89 16.47 -9.95
N VAL A 3 -33.08 15.44 -9.15
CA VAL A 3 -33.69 15.59 -7.81
C VAL A 3 -32.57 15.91 -6.85
N LEU A 4 -32.38 17.21 -6.56
CA LEU A 4 -31.64 17.66 -5.38
C LEU A 4 -32.53 17.41 -4.15
N ALA A 5 -32.22 16.37 -3.38
CA ALA A 5 -32.78 16.24 -2.05
C ALA A 5 -32.14 17.30 -1.13
N ALA A 6 -32.95 18.28 -0.73
CA ALA A 6 -32.59 19.26 0.27
C ALA A 6 -32.46 18.57 1.63
N PHE A 7 -31.25 18.42 2.13
CA PHE A 7 -31.01 18.07 3.54
C PHE A 7 -31.26 19.33 4.40
N GLY A 8 -32.12 19.18 5.40
CA GLY A 8 -32.46 20.24 6.35
C GLY A 8 -31.23 20.74 7.12
N ALA A 9 -31.18 22.05 7.39
CA ALA A 9 -30.15 22.74 8.14
C ALA A 9 -30.21 22.39 9.65
N GLY A 10 -29.75 21.20 10.01
CA GLY A 10 -29.17 20.89 11.32
C GLY A 10 -27.65 20.94 11.15
N ALA A 11 -26.87 21.29 12.18
CA ALA A 11 -25.42 21.36 12.12
C ALA A 11 -24.87 20.13 11.37
N GLN A 12 -24.53 20.30 10.09
CA GLN A 12 -23.97 19.23 9.27
C GLN A 12 -22.55 19.00 9.79
N GLY A 13 -22.37 17.88 10.52
CA GLY A 13 -21.04 17.42 10.89
C GLY A 13 -20.20 17.19 9.63
N GLU A 14 -18.88 17.24 9.79
CA GLU A 14 -17.93 16.93 8.70
C GLU A 14 -18.22 15.54 8.13
N ALA A 15 -18.28 15.45 6.82
CA ALA A 15 -18.53 14.21 6.09
C ALA A 15 -17.30 13.83 5.27
N PHE A 16 -17.18 12.56 4.94
CA PHE A 16 -16.19 12.07 4.00
C PHE A 16 -16.85 11.24 2.89
N ARG A 17 -16.12 11.03 1.81
CA ARG A 17 -16.52 10.19 0.68
C ARG A 17 -15.64 8.95 0.58
N ASN A 18 -16.26 7.78 0.41
CA ASN A 18 -15.52 6.55 0.12
C ASN A 18 -15.00 6.50 -1.34
N PRO A 19 -13.82 5.87 -1.58
CA PRO A 19 -12.97 5.19 -0.60
C PRO A 19 -12.41 6.18 0.43
N VAL A 20 -12.33 5.77 1.68
CA VAL A 20 -11.84 6.63 2.76
C VAL A 20 -10.35 6.96 2.59
N VAL A 21 -9.56 6.02 2.07
CA VAL A 21 -8.18 6.23 1.63
C VAL A 21 -8.10 5.77 0.18
N TRP A 22 -8.02 6.69 -0.77
CA TRP A 22 -7.93 6.31 -2.18
C TRP A 22 -6.48 6.11 -2.63
N ALA A 23 -5.80 5.17 -1.99
CA ALA A 23 -4.44 4.73 -2.29
C ALA A 23 -4.28 3.26 -1.89
N ASP A 24 -3.21 2.61 -2.36
CA ASP A 24 -2.90 1.22 -2.02
C ASP A 24 -2.53 1.10 -0.53
N VAL A 25 -3.49 0.66 0.28
CA VAL A 25 -3.35 0.35 1.71
C VAL A 25 -3.99 -1.02 1.95
N PRO A 26 -3.35 -2.09 1.48
CA PRO A 26 -3.93 -3.42 1.48
C PRO A 26 -3.90 -4.08 2.84
N ASP A 27 -4.80 -5.05 3.02
CA ASP A 27 -4.89 -5.94 4.17
C ASP A 27 -4.92 -5.20 5.53
N PRO A 28 -5.71 -4.10 5.65
CA PRO A 28 -5.65 -3.26 6.84
C PRO A 28 -6.08 -4.02 8.09
N ASP A 29 -5.29 -3.89 9.16
CA ASP A 29 -5.69 -4.27 10.50
C ASP A 29 -5.70 -3.02 11.38
N VAL A 30 -6.88 -2.65 11.88
CA VAL A 30 -7.12 -1.42 12.64
C VAL A 30 -7.49 -1.78 14.07
N ILE A 31 -6.86 -1.12 15.02
CA ILE A 31 -7.19 -1.21 16.45
C ILE A 31 -7.40 0.20 17.03
N ARG A 32 -8.17 0.30 18.11
CA ARG A 32 -8.29 1.52 18.91
C ARG A 32 -7.50 1.37 20.20
N VAL A 33 -6.74 2.40 20.56
CA VAL A 33 -6.06 2.50 21.84
C VAL A 33 -6.31 3.90 22.41
N GLY A 34 -7.11 3.98 23.47
CA GLY A 34 -7.62 5.26 23.96
C GLY A 34 -8.46 5.97 22.89
N ASP A 35 -8.08 7.19 22.58
CA ASP A 35 -8.75 8.04 21.57
C ASP A 35 -8.08 7.96 20.18
N ASP A 36 -7.08 7.12 20.02
CA ASP A 36 -6.35 6.94 18.77
C ASP A 36 -6.71 5.62 18.10
N PHE A 37 -6.76 5.65 16.77
CA PHE A 37 -6.81 4.47 15.93
C PHE A 37 -5.44 4.22 15.31
N TYR A 38 -5.01 2.97 15.29
CA TYR A 38 -3.76 2.54 14.66
C TYR A 38 -4.05 1.50 13.59
N LEU A 39 -3.41 1.66 12.45
CA LEU A 39 -3.54 0.78 11.29
C LEU A 39 -2.16 0.30 10.87
N VAL A 40 -2.06 -0.96 10.50
CA VAL A 40 -0.91 -1.52 9.78
C VAL A 40 -1.35 -2.07 8.45
N SER A 41 -0.49 -1.95 7.42
CA SER A 41 -0.80 -2.38 6.06
C SER A 41 0.35 -3.13 5.42
N THR A 42 0.05 -3.87 4.36
CA THR A 42 1.01 -4.61 3.52
C THR A 42 1.80 -3.68 2.61
N THR A 43 3.11 -3.86 2.50
CA THR A 43 3.95 -3.15 1.54
C THR A 43 4.94 -4.04 0.78
N MET A 44 4.83 -5.35 0.92
CA MET A 44 5.61 -6.34 0.16
C MET A 44 7.13 -6.11 0.28
N HIS A 45 7.76 -5.77 -0.84
CA HIS A 45 9.20 -5.57 -1.00
C HIS A 45 9.67 -4.14 -0.70
N LEU A 46 8.75 -3.23 -0.37
CA LEU A 46 9.09 -1.82 -0.12
C LEU A 46 9.72 -1.63 1.25
N MET A 47 10.77 -0.80 1.30
CA MET A 47 11.54 -0.50 2.52
C MET A 47 11.58 1.01 2.80
N PRO A 48 11.38 1.43 4.04
CA PRO A 48 11.00 0.63 5.22
C PRO A 48 9.64 -0.02 5.01
N GLY A 49 9.35 -1.13 5.71
CA GLY A 49 8.16 -1.95 5.50
C GLY A 49 7.23 -2.04 6.71
N GLY A 50 5.97 -2.42 6.43
CA GLY A 50 4.91 -2.48 7.43
C GLY A 50 4.58 -1.11 8.02
N PRO A 51 4.01 -0.17 7.22
CA PRO A 51 3.67 1.17 7.70
C PRO A 51 2.66 1.07 8.83
N VAL A 52 2.95 1.75 9.94
CA VAL A 52 2.02 1.97 11.03
C VAL A 52 1.47 3.37 10.90
N MET A 53 0.17 3.46 10.78
CA MET A 53 -0.54 4.71 10.58
C MET A 53 -1.41 5.00 11.80
N ARG A 54 -1.61 6.27 12.11
CA ARG A 54 -2.47 6.74 13.20
C ARG A 54 -3.57 7.63 12.64
N SER A 55 -4.75 7.53 13.24
CA SER A 55 -5.90 8.39 12.97
C SER A 55 -6.62 8.77 14.26
N LYS A 56 -7.27 9.94 14.25
CA LYS A 56 -8.19 10.37 15.31
C LYS A 56 -9.66 10.14 14.95
N ASP A 57 -9.95 9.91 13.67
CA ASP A 57 -11.32 9.92 13.15
C ASP A 57 -11.65 8.76 12.20
N LEU A 58 -10.72 7.82 11.96
CA LEU A 58 -10.78 6.74 10.97
C LEU A 58 -10.76 7.23 9.51
N VAL A 59 -10.64 8.52 9.25
CA VAL A 59 -10.65 9.13 7.91
C VAL A 59 -9.29 9.68 7.53
N GLY A 60 -8.71 10.56 8.35
CA GLY A 60 -7.37 11.10 8.16
C GLY A 60 -6.32 10.16 8.77
N TRP A 61 -5.38 9.66 7.97
CA TRP A 61 -4.35 8.71 8.38
C TRP A 61 -2.95 9.25 8.14
N GLU A 62 -2.15 9.39 9.19
CA GLU A 62 -0.72 9.73 9.08
C GLU A 62 0.16 8.50 9.32
N THR A 63 1.18 8.29 8.50
CA THR A 63 2.21 7.29 8.78
C THR A 63 3.08 7.80 9.93
N VAL A 64 3.10 7.11 11.06
CA VAL A 64 3.88 7.51 12.24
C VAL A 64 5.19 6.74 12.37
N SER A 65 5.26 5.52 11.82
CA SER A 65 6.47 4.70 11.78
C SER A 65 6.33 3.54 10.78
N TYR A 66 7.37 2.73 10.74
CA TYR A 66 7.40 1.43 10.06
C TYR A 66 7.86 0.35 11.04
N LEU A 67 7.45 -0.89 10.82
CA LEU A 67 7.85 -2.02 11.68
C LEU A 67 9.35 -2.30 11.60
N PHE A 68 9.95 -2.07 10.42
CA PHE A 68 11.37 -2.30 10.17
C PHE A 68 11.87 -1.42 9.02
N ASP A 69 13.16 -1.07 9.08
CA ASP A 69 13.82 -0.28 8.03
C ASP A 69 14.22 -1.16 6.84
N THR A 70 14.70 -2.38 7.11
CA THR A 70 15.17 -3.36 6.12
C THR A 70 14.87 -4.79 6.58
N LEU A 71 14.79 -5.72 5.63
CA LEU A 71 14.81 -7.16 5.89
C LEU A 71 16.08 -7.76 5.28
N ASN A 72 16.71 -8.69 6.01
CA ASN A 72 18.03 -9.22 5.66
C ASN A 72 18.10 -10.75 5.73
N ASP A 73 16.96 -11.44 5.73
CA ASP A 73 16.91 -12.90 5.85
C ASP A 73 17.36 -13.62 4.57
N THR A 74 17.36 -12.91 3.44
CA THR A 74 17.87 -13.39 2.15
C THR A 74 18.49 -12.22 1.37
N PRO A 75 19.58 -12.46 0.59
CA PRO A 75 20.19 -11.41 -0.22
C PRO A 75 19.27 -10.88 -1.34
N LYS A 76 18.14 -11.53 -1.60
CA LYS A 76 17.13 -11.03 -2.55
C LYS A 76 16.50 -9.71 -2.12
N TYR A 77 16.51 -9.37 -0.82
CA TYR A 77 16.10 -8.06 -0.34
C TYR A 77 17.05 -6.93 -0.79
N ASP A 78 18.31 -7.27 -1.11
CA ASP A 78 19.31 -6.37 -1.70
C ASP A 78 19.34 -6.48 -3.24
N MET A 79 18.39 -7.17 -3.84
CA MET A 79 18.37 -7.52 -5.28
C MET A 79 19.64 -8.27 -5.71
N VAL A 80 20.17 -9.15 -4.88
CA VAL A 80 21.31 -10.01 -5.17
C VAL A 80 20.85 -11.45 -5.33
N GLY A 81 21.10 -12.05 -6.49
CA GLY A 81 20.66 -13.40 -6.82
C GLY A 81 19.15 -13.53 -7.05
N GLY A 82 18.41 -12.44 -7.07
CA GLY A 82 16.96 -12.39 -7.26
C GLY A 82 16.33 -11.15 -6.65
N THR A 83 15.00 -11.15 -6.55
CA THR A 83 14.17 -10.09 -5.98
C THR A 83 13.09 -10.68 -5.08
N VAL A 84 12.46 -9.85 -4.26
CA VAL A 84 11.32 -10.23 -3.40
C VAL A 84 10.01 -9.56 -3.83
N TYR A 85 9.86 -9.23 -5.11
CA TYR A 85 8.61 -8.68 -5.63
C TYR A 85 7.42 -9.57 -5.30
N GLY A 86 6.37 -8.98 -4.70
CA GLY A 86 5.18 -9.70 -4.27
C GLY A 86 5.42 -10.73 -3.15
N ARG A 87 6.59 -10.73 -2.47
CA ARG A 87 7.02 -11.77 -1.53
C ARG A 87 7.41 -11.26 -0.14
N GLY A 88 7.69 -9.99 0.01
CA GLY A 88 8.14 -9.38 1.26
C GLY A 88 7.08 -9.39 2.36
N GLN A 89 6.86 -8.26 3.03
CA GLN A 89 5.91 -8.15 4.14
C GLN A 89 4.46 -8.23 3.64
N TRP A 90 3.74 -9.29 4.05
CA TRP A 90 2.33 -9.55 3.73
C TRP A 90 1.40 -9.07 4.86
N ALA A 91 0.13 -9.51 4.82
CA ALA A 91 -0.89 -9.11 5.78
C ALA A 91 -0.38 -9.20 7.22
N THR A 92 -0.51 -8.10 7.96
CA THR A 92 0.00 -7.95 9.32
C THR A 92 -1.14 -7.86 10.31
N SER A 93 -1.00 -8.53 11.44
CA SER A 93 -1.89 -8.40 12.59
C SER A 93 -1.32 -7.39 13.59
N LEU A 94 -2.10 -6.39 13.97
CA LEU A 94 -1.75 -5.38 14.97
C LEU A 94 -2.57 -5.60 16.24
N ARG A 95 -1.93 -5.66 17.41
CA ARG A 95 -2.60 -5.82 18.70
C ARG A 95 -1.97 -4.93 19.76
N TYR A 96 -2.79 -4.52 20.72
CA TYR A 96 -2.35 -3.83 21.92
C TYR A 96 -2.72 -4.67 23.14
N HIS A 97 -1.76 -4.99 23.99
CA HIS A 97 -1.97 -5.78 25.19
C HIS A 97 -1.04 -5.33 26.31
N ASN A 98 -1.61 -5.01 27.47
CA ASN A 98 -0.86 -4.63 28.67
C ASN A 98 0.22 -3.56 28.45
N GLY A 99 -0.14 -2.46 27.77
CA GLY A 99 0.76 -1.33 27.52
C GLY A 99 1.72 -1.52 26.35
N THR A 100 1.65 -2.65 25.64
CA THR A 100 2.56 -2.97 24.53
C THR A 100 1.78 -3.21 23.25
N PHE A 101 2.26 -2.63 22.15
CA PHE A 101 1.81 -2.95 20.80
C PHE A 101 2.61 -4.12 20.24
N TYR A 102 1.93 -5.01 19.54
CA TYR A 102 2.50 -6.17 18.86
C TYR A 102 2.05 -6.19 17.41
N ALA A 103 2.99 -6.45 16.51
CA ALA A 103 2.71 -6.63 15.09
C ALA A 103 3.28 -7.98 14.64
N LEU A 104 2.42 -8.82 14.06
CA LEU A 104 2.78 -10.15 13.52
C LEU A 104 2.57 -10.15 12.01
N PHE A 105 3.61 -10.43 11.24
CA PHE A 105 3.53 -10.61 9.80
C PHE A 105 4.43 -11.76 9.30
N SER A 106 4.18 -12.20 8.08
CA SER A 106 4.95 -13.26 7.45
C SER A 106 5.37 -12.85 6.04
N PRO A 107 6.69 -12.74 5.76
CA PRO A 107 7.15 -12.75 4.38
C PRO A 107 6.79 -14.07 3.70
N ASN A 108 6.30 -14.00 2.47
CA ASN A 108 5.92 -15.19 1.73
C ASN A 108 7.07 -15.71 0.84
N ASP A 109 8.27 -15.69 1.38
CA ASP A 109 9.52 -16.18 0.78
C ASP A 109 10.41 -16.84 1.84
N GLU A 110 11.46 -17.52 1.41
CA GLU A 110 12.47 -18.08 2.31
C GLU A 110 13.04 -17.02 3.26
N PRO A 111 13.24 -17.39 4.53
CA PRO A 111 13.17 -18.73 5.14
C PRO A 111 11.78 -19.16 5.65
N TYR A 112 10.69 -18.55 5.16
CA TYR A 112 9.30 -18.85 5.57
C TYR A 112 9.12 -18.80 7.09
N ARG A 113 9.31 -17.61 7.65
CA ARG A 113 9.12 -17.30 9.07
C ARG A 113 8.07 -16.21 9.24
N SER A 114 7.45 -16.20 10.40
CA SER A 114 6.66 -15.06 10.88
C SER A 114 7.50 -14.24 11.85
N TYR A 115 7.28 -12.94 11.85
CA TYR A 115 8.02 -11.98 12.67
C TYR A 115 7.05 -11.29 13.62
N VAL A 116 7.38 -11.28 14.90
CA VAL A 116 6.69 -10.48 15.91
C VAL A 116 7.55 -9.27 16.25
N TYR A 117 7.05 -8.09 15.93
CA TYR A 117 7.61 -6.82 16.39
C TYR A 117 6.80 -6.28 17.55
N LYS A 118 7.42 -5.52 18.43
CA LYS A 118 6.75 -4.87 19.57
C LYS A 118 7.29 -3.49 19.86
N THR A 119 6.45 -2.66 20.48
CA THR A 119 6.80 -1.33 21.01
C THR A 119 5.82 -0.92 22.09
N ASP A 120 6.20 -0.01 22.98
CA ASP A 120 5.31 0.71 23.90
C ASP A 120 4.76 2.00 23.29
N ASP A 121 5.42 2.53 22.23
CA ASP A 121 4.98 3.71 21.51
C ASP A 121 5.23 3.54 19.99
N PRO A 122 4.16 3.36 19.20
CA PRO A 122 4.30 3.15 17.76
C PRO A 122 5.07 4.25 17.02
N ALA A 123 5.08 5.49 17.52
CA ALA A 123 5.78 6.60 16.89
C ALA A 123 7.30 6.60 17.17
N LYS A 124 7.78 5.81 18.14
CA LYS A 124 9.21 5.73 18.51
C LYS A 124 9.98 4.58 17.88
N GLY A 125 9.30 3.79 17.07
CA GLY A 125 9.88 2.64 16.39
C GLY A 125 9.57 1.31 17.06
N TRP A 126 10.02 0.23 16.44
CA TRP A 126 9.65 -1.14 16.78
C TRP A 126 10.90 -2.00 16.98
N THR A 127 10.80 -3.01 17.82
CA THR A 127 11.87 -4.00 18.05
C THR A 127 11.39 -5.39 17.73
N LEU A 128 12.23 -6.19 17.07
CA LEU A 128 11.95 -7.60 16.80
C LEU A 128 11.91 -8.38 18.12
N ASN A 129 10.74 -8.94 18.44
CA ASN A 129 10.56 -9.81 19.62
C ASN A 129 10.97 -11.25 19.33
N SER A 130 10.51 -11.79 18.19
CA SER A 130 10.71 -13.20 17.86
C SER A 130 10.50 -13.50 16.39
N ARG A 131 11.03 -14.66 15.97
CA ARG A 131 10.73 -15.34 14.72
C ARG A 131 10.02 -16.64 15.04
N LEU A 132 8.84 -16.83 14.44
CA LEU A 132 7.96 -17.98 14.64
C LEU A 132 7.89 -18.84 13.36
N PRO A 133 7.29 -20.03 13.38
CA PRO A 133 6.87 -20.72 12.17
C PRO A 133 6.02 -19.81 11.27
N HIS A 134 5.99 -20.09 9.97
CA HIS A 134 5.24 -19.30 9.01
C HIS A 134 3.73 -19.42 9.23
N PHE A 135 3.04 -18.29 9.40
CA PHE A 135 1.60 -18.16 9.54
C PHE A 135 1.06 -17.26 8.42
N HIS A 136 0.44 -17.87 7.42
CA HIS A 136 -0.14 -17.10 6.31
C HIS A 136 -1.37 -16.32 6.76
N ASP A 137 -1.45 -15.02 6.40
CA ASP A 137 -2.57 -14.12 6.70
C ASP A 137 -3.06 -14.23 8.15
N SER A 138 -2.13 -14.06 9.06
CA SER A 138 -2.34 -14.36 10.47
C SER A 138 -3.04 -13.26 11.26
N SER A 139 -3.70 -13.67 12.33
CA SER A 139 -4.26 -12.81 13.36
C SER A 139 -3.79 -13.24 14.74
N LEU A 140 -3.00 -12.40 15.39
CA LEU A 140 -2.57 -12.57 16.79
C LEU A 140 -3.76 -12.26 17.72
N PHE A 141 -3.91 -13.03 18.80
CA PHE A 141 -4.98 -12.84 19.75
C PHE A 141 -4.51 -13.14 21.18
N PHE A 142 -4.73 -12.18 22.09
CA PHE A 142 -4.54 -12.34 23.53
C PHE A 142 -5.91 -12.58 24.16
N ASP A 143 -6.11 -13.75 24.78
CA ASP A 143 -7.37 -14.09 25.41
C ASP A 143 -7.40 -13.63 26.88
N ASP A 144 -8.60 -13.51 27.46
CA ASP A 144 -8.82 -13.03 28.83
C ASP A 144 -8.23 -13.98 29.89
N ASP A 145 -8.01 -15.23 29.54
CA ASP A 145 -7.40 -16.23 30.42
C ASP A 145 -5.85 -16.21 30.41
N GLY A 146 -5.26 -15.23 29.69
CA GLY A 146 -3.81 -15.06 29.58
C GLY A 146 -3.14 -15.94 28.55
N ARG A 147 -3.89 -16.75 27.81
CA ARG A 147 -3.36 -17.52 26.68
C ARG A 147 -3.25 -16.65 25.43
N VAL A 148 -2.30 -17.00 24.56
CA VAL A 148 -2.04 -16.28 23.32
C VAL A 148 -2.18 -17.22 22.14
N TYR A 149 -2.88 -16.77 21.12
CA TYR A 149 -3.20 -17.57 19.95
C TYR A 149 -2.85 -16.87 18.65
N VAL A 150 -2.63 -17.67 17.59
CA VAL A 150 -2.56 -17.22 16.21
C VAL A 150 -3.58 -17.97 15.37
N PHE A 151 -4.48 -17.24 14.72
CA PHE A 151 -5.27 -17.77 13.61
C PHE A 151 -4.51 -17.53 12.32
N SER A 152 -4.52 -18.48 11.39
CA SER A 152 -3.83 -18.32 10.11
C SER A 152 -4.47 -19.15 8.99
N GLY A 153 -4.15 -18.78 7.74
CA GLY A 153 -4.60 -19.48 6.55
C GLY A 153 -6.12 -19.66 6.53
N GLN A 154 -6.57 -20.88 6.40
CA GLN A 154 -8.00 -21.23 6.30
C GLN A 154 -8.59 -21.65 7.65
N GLY A 155 -8.25 -20.94 8.72
CA GLY A 155 -8.79 -21.17 10.05
C GLY A 155 -7.97 -22.14 10.91
N ARG A 156 -6.65 -22.21 10.69
CA ARG A 156 -5.72 -22.87 11.60
C ARG A 156 -5.58 -22.04 12.87
N LEU A 157 -5.61 -22.70 14.03
CA LEU A 157 -5.43 -22.13 15.35
C LEU A 157 -4.21 -22.76 16.02
N ASN A 158 -3.24 -21.92 16.40
CA ASN A 158 -2.06 -22.33 17.16
C ASN A 158 -1.97 -21.52 18.45
N GLU A 159 -1.58 -22.18 19.55
CA GLU A 159 -1.30 -21.52 20.82
C GLU A 159 0.19 -21.19 20.94
N LEU A 160 0.50 -19.95 21.28
CA LEU A 160 1.86 -19.46 21.51
C LEU A 160 2.22 -19.47 22.99
N THR A 161 3.52 -19.43 23.27
CA THR A 161 3.99 -19.08 24.62
C THR A 161 3.61 -17.62 24.94
N PRO A 162 3.36 -17.26 26.22
CA PRO A 162 2.94 -15.90 26.59
C PRO A 162 3.93 -14.80 26.22
N ASP A 163 5.22 -15.11 26.09
CA ASP A 163 6.28 -14.20 25.64
C ASP A 163 6.42 -14.12 24.12
N LEU A 164 5.57 -14.84 23.37
CA LEU A 164 5.55 -14.90 21.90
C LEU A 164 6.86 -15.44 21.29
N LYS A 165 7.61 -16.25 22.04
CA LYS A 165 8.90 -16.80 21.56
C LYS A 165 8.77 -18.11 20.78
N GLY A 166 7.62 -18.78 20.86
CA GLY A 166 7.41 -20.06 20.19
C GLY A 166 5.99 -20.58 20.34
N LEU A 167 5.75 -21.74 19.74
CA LEU A 167 4.53 -22.52 19.99
C LEU A 167 4.56 -23.08 21.41
N ARG A 168 3.40 -23.07 22.08
CA ARG A 168 3.26 -23.69 23.40
C ARG A 168 3.30 -25.22 23.28
N GLN A 169 4.20 -25.85 23.97
CA GLN A 169 4.28 -27.31 23.99
C GLN A 169 2.99 -27.91 24.63
N GLY A 170 2.33 -28.83 23.91
CA GLY A 170 1.05 -29.38 24.31
C GLY A 170 -0.12 -28.40 24.28
N GLY A 171 0.10 -27.20 23.72
CA GLY A 171 -0.94 -26.20 23.50
C GLY A 171 -1.85 -26.55 22.33
N THR A 172 -2.82 -25.67 22.07
CA THR A 172 -3.78 -25.83 20.97
C THR A 172 -3.05 -25.77 19.62
N ASP A 173 -3.29 -26.77 18.78
CA ASP A 173 -2.84 -26.86 17.40
C ASP A 173 -3.89 -27.60 16.57
N THR A 174 -4.83 -26.88 15.97
CA THR A 174 -6.00 -27.46 15.30
C THR A 174 -6.52 -26.55 14.19
N THR A 175 -7.35 -27.10 13.31
CA THR A 175 -8.14 -26.33 12.35
C THR A 175 -9.55 -26.18 12.89
N VAL A 176 -9.98 -24.94 13.15
CA VAL A 176 -11.27 -24.65 13.77
C VAL A 176 -12.36 -24.31 12.76
N ILE A 177 -11.99 -23.94 11.53
CA ILE A 177 -12.91 -23.66 10.45
C ILE A 177 -12.99 -24.86 9.51
N GLN A 178 -14.18 -25.41 9.35
CA GLN A 178 -14.48 -26.40 8.32
C GLN A 178 -15.04 -25.69 7.11
N ARG A 179 -14.39 -25.85 5.95
CA ARG A 179 -14.92 -25.34 4.69
C ARG A 179 -16.17 -26.13 4.30
N ASP A 180 -17.22 -25.41 4.03
CA ASP A 180 -18.40 -25.98 3.38
C ASP A 180 -18.29 -25.93 1.85
N ALA A 181 -19.28 -26.51 1.15
CA ALA A 181 -19.28 -26.59 -0.30
C ALA A 181 -19.34 -25.22 -1.01
N GLU A 182 -19.81 -24.17 -0.33
CA GLU A 182 -19.85 -22.83 -0.89
C GLU A 182 -18.46 -22.17 -0.94
N GLU A 183 -17.59 -22.51 0.00
CA GLU A 183 -16.25 -21.93 0.11
C GLU A 183 -15.24 -22.68 -0.79
N ASN A 184 -15.55 -22.80 -2.08
CA ASN A 184 -14.77 -23.58 -3.06
C ASN A 184 -13.63 -22.79 -3.75
N GLY A 185 -13.38 -21.56 -3.32
CA GLY A 185 -12.35 -20.65 -3.85
C GLY A 185 -11.41 -20.14 -2.77
N LEU A 186 -11.05 -18.86 -2.81
CA LEU A 186 -10.21 -18.20 -1.81
C LEU A 186 -10.93 -18.13 -0.45
N LEU A 187 -10.24 -18.46 0.62
CA LEU A 187 -10.68 -18.27 2.01
C LEU A 187 -9.44 -17.99 2.86
N GLU A 188 -9.24 -16.75 3.29
CA GLU A 188 -8.04 -16.29 4.03
C GLU A 188 -8.31 -14.96 4.75
N GLY A 189 -7.27 -14.23 5.16
CA GLY A 189 -7.38 -12.88 5.70
C GLY A 189 -7.94 -12.84 7.12
N SER A 190 -7.52 -13.75 7.98
CA SER A 190 -8.00 -13.88 9.36
C SER A 190 -7.86 -12.57 10.16
N ARG A 191 -8.95 -12.14 10.81
CA ARG A 191 -8.96 -11.11 11.84
C ARG A 191 -9.88 -11.56 12.97
N VAL A 192 -9.30 -11.78 14.16
CA VAL A 192 -10.06 -12.25 15.32
C VAL A 192 -10.29 -11.15 16.33
N ILE A 193 -11.51 -11.08 16.83
CA ILE A 193 -11.91 -10.23 17.96
C ILE A 193 -12.74 -11.04 18.95
N LYS A 194 -12.85 -10.55 20.17
CA LYS A 194 -13.79 -11.02 21.19
C LYS A 194 -14.79 -9.93 21.54
N HIS A 195 -16.05 -10.23 21.47
CA HIS A 195 -17.12 -9.28 21.81
C HIS A 195 -18.26 -10.00 22.50
N ALA A 196 -18.77 -9.41 23.60
CA ALA A 196 -19.86 -9.98 24.41
C ALA A 196 -19.66 -11.47 24.77
N GLY A 197 -18.42 -11.87 25.10
CA GLY A 197 -18.05 -13.23 25.50
C GLY A 197 -17.91 -14.24 24.36
N LYS A 198 -18.12 -13.83 23.11
CA LYS A 198 -17.98 -14.68 21.93
C LYS A 198 -16.76 -14.31 21.08
N TYR A 199 -16.23 -15.30 20.37
CA TYR A 199 -15.12 -15.14 19.42
C TYR A 199 -15.68 -14.92 18.01
N TYR A 200 -15.12 -13.94 17.31
CA TYR A 200 -15.47 -13.59 15.95
C TYR A 200 -14.21 -13.65 15.10
N LEU A 201 -14.23 -14.46 14.05
CA LEU A 201 -13.14 -14.55 13.08
C LEU A 201 -13.66 -14.03 11.74
N LEU A 202 -13.16 -12.87 11.33
CA LEU A 202 -13.45 -12.32 10.01
C LEU A 202 -12.49 -12.92 8.99
N MET A 203 -13.02 -13.26 7.81
CA MET A 203 -12.23 -13.80 6.71
C MET A 203 -12.78 -13.32 5.37
N ILE A 204 -11.90 -13.09 4.42
CA ILE A 204 -12.30 -12.87 3.02
C ILE A 204 -12.63 -14.22 2.38
N SER A 205 -13.70 -14.24 1.59
CA SER A 205 -14.08 -15.38 0.76
C SER A 205 -14.27 -14.93 -0.68
N TRP A 206 -13.74 -15.72 -1.61
CA TRP A 206 -14.01 -15.56 -3.04
C TRP A 206 -14.30 -16.92 -3.67
N PRO A 207 -15.54 -17.41 -3.58
CA PRO A 207 -15.96 -18.61 -4.26
C PRO A 207 -15.79 -18.50 -5.77
N LYS A 208 -15.60 -19.62 -6.47
CA LYS A 208 -15.30 -19.62 -7.91
C LYS A 208 -16.36 -18.92 -8.77
N ASP A 209 -17.63 -19.08 -8.41
CA ASP A 209 -18.76 -18.61 -9.19
C ASP A 209 -19.59 -17.53 -8.48
N LYS A 210 -19.01 -16.85 -7.48
CA LYS A 210 -19.67 -15.80 -6.71
C LYS A 210 -18.77 -14.57 -6.56
N PRO A 211 -19.35 -13.39 -6.28
CA PRO A 211 -18.57 -12.22 -5.89
C PRO A 211 -17.71 -12.48 -4.65
N ARG A 212 -16.64 -11.69 -4.49
CA ARG A 212 -15.88 -11.64 -3.26
C ARG A 212 -16.74 -11.10 -2.14
N ARG A 213 -16.60 -11.67 -0.93
CA ARG A 213 -17.43 -11.33 0.22
C ARG A 213 -16.63 -11.38 1.52
N GLN A 214 -17.06 -10.62 2.51
CA GLN A 214 -16.55 -10.69 3.87
C GLN A 214 -17.39 -11.66 4.68
N LEU A 215 -16.75 -12.68 5.22
CA LEU A 215 -17.36 -13.64 6.14
C LEU A 215 -17.05 -13.27 7.59
N CYS A 216 -17.92 -13.70 8.48
CA CYS A 216 -17.67 -13.79 9.90
C CYS A 216 -18.01 -15.19 10.40
N TYR A 217 -17.10 -15.79 11.14
CA TYR A 217 -17.30 -17.01 11.89
C TYR A 217 -17.42 -16.65 13.37
N ARG A 218 -18.42 -17.21 14.08
CA ARG A 218 -18.73 -16.92 15.48
C ARG A 218 -18.76 -18.19 16.31
N ALA A 219 -18.19 -18.16 17.52
CA ALA A 219 -18.23 -19.28 18.47
C ALA A 219 -18.23 -18.82 19.92
N ASP A 220 -18.72 -19.67 20.82
CA ASP A 220 -18.65 -19.46 22.28
C ASP A 220 -17.28 -19.82 22.86
N LYS A 221 -16.52 -20.67 22.17
CA LYS A 221 -15.16 -21.10 22.55
C LYS A 221 -14.21 -20.81 21.39
N ILE A 222 -12.97 -20.47 21.71
CA ILE A 222 -11.95 -20.17 20.69
C ILE A 222 -11.69 -21.37 19.76
N THR A 223 -11.89 -22.57 20.23
CA THR A 223 -11.78 -23.82 19.45
C THR A 223 -13.05 -24.21 18.69
N GLY A 224 -14.10 -23.41 18.79
CA GLY A 224 -15.38 -23.66 18.14
C GLY A 224 -16.37 -24.51 18.95
N PRO A 225 -17.41 -25.08 18.32
CA PRO A 225 -17.69 -24.98 16.88
C PRO A 225 -18.06 -23.56 16.42
N TYR A 226 -17.67 -23.22 15.20
CA TYR A 226 -17.95 -21.92 14.61
C TYR A 226 -19.16 -21.97 13.67
N GLU A 227 -20.07 -21.00 13.81
CA GLU A 227 -21.13 -20.71 12.87
C GLU A 227 -20.63 -19.67 11.86
N LYS A 228 -21.09 -19.73 10.61
CA LYS A 228 -20.70 -18.83 9.52
C LYS A 228 -21.82 -17.89 9.11
N LYS A 229 -21.47 -16.63 8.80
CA LYS A 229 -22.37 -15.67 8.14
C LYS A 229 -21.62 -14.78 7.16
N VAL A 230 -22.24 -14.48 6.00
CA VAL A 230 -21.79 -13.39 5.12
C VAL A 230 -22.22 -12.08 5.77
N ILE A 231 -21.26 -11.20 6.03
CA ILE A 231 -21.50 -9.91 6.71
C ILE A 231 -21.39 -8.71 5.75
N LEU A 232 -20.78 -8.92 4.57
CA LEU A 232 -20.74 -7.95 3.47
C LEU A 232 -20.55 -8.67 2.14
N GLU A 233 -21.37 -8.32 1.15
CA GLU A 233 -21.18 -8.66 -0.26
C GLU A 233 -21.62 -7.45 -1.08
N ASP A 234 -20.66 -6.70 -1.62
CA ASP A 234 -20.94 -5.47 -2.36
C ASP A 234 -19.91 -5.21 -3.48
N ASN A 235 -20.41 -4.66 -4.58
CA ASN A 235 -19.65 -4.09 -5.68
C ASN A 235 -19.75 -2.56 -5.56
N PHE A 236 -18.80 -1.93 -4.86
CA PHE A 236 -18.89 -0.53 -4.54
C PHE A 236 -18.42 0.35 -5.71
N ALA A 237 -19.21 1.37 -6.06
CA ALA A 237 -18.93 2.39 -7.08
C ALA A 237 -18.50 1.80 -8.45
N GLY A 238 -19.10 0.67 -8.84
CA GLY A 238 -18.83 0.00 -10.11
C GLY A 238 -17.57 -0.88 -10.14
N PHE A 239 -16.76 -0.85 -9.08
CA PHE A 239 -15.63 -1.77 -8.93
C PHE A 239 -16.08 -3.03 -8.20
N PRO A 240 -15.71 -4.22 -8.67
CA PRO A 240 -15.95 -5.47 -7.94
C PRO A 240 -15.01 -5.60 -6.74
N TYR A 241 -15.18 -6.69 -5.96
CA TYR A 241 -14.21 -7.15 -4.97
C TYR A 241 -14.05 -6.25 -3.73
N VAL A 242 -15.11 -6.07 -2.93
CA VAL A 242 -14.98 -5.59 -1.56
C VAL A 242 -14.75 -6.78 -0.63
N GLY A 243 -13.73 -6.72 0.18
CA GLY A 243 -13.43 -7.77 1.16
C GLY A 243 -12.01 -7.67 1.71
N GLN A 244 -11.80 -8.29 2.84
CA GLN A 244 -10.65 -8.29 3.73
C GLN A 244 -10.38 -6.96 4.42
N GLY A 245 -10.32 -7.03 5.72
CA GLY A 245 -10.06 -5.93 6.63
C GLY A 245 -10.53 -6.31 8.03
N THR A 246 -10.87 -5.32 8.82
CA THR A 246 -11.25 -5.51 10.23
C THR A 246 -12.49 -4.71 10.60
N ILE A 247 -13.00 -4.95 11.81
CA ILE A 247 -13.97 -4.08 12.46
C ILE A 247 -13.35 -3.47 13.70
N VAL A 248 -13.73 -2.25 14.03
CA VAL A 248 -13.22 -1.50 15.17
C VAL A 248 -14.34 -0.65 15.78
N ASP A 249 -14.32 -0.51 17.10
CA ASP A 249 -15.22 0.39 17.83
C ASP A 249 -14.61 1.78 18.02
N ASP A 250 -15.47 2.78 18.26
CA ASP A 250 -15.08 4.07 18.81
C ASP A 250 -15.29 4.13 20.33
N ALA A 251 -14.83 5.23 20.98
CA ALA A 251 -14.99 5.40 22.44
C ALA A 251 -16.45 5.56 22.87
N ARG A 252 -17.40 5.73 21.94
CA ARG A 252 -18.85 5.88 22.19
C ARG A 252 -19.62 4.59 21.97
N GLY A 253 -18.94 3.51 21.59
CA GLY A 253 -19.52 2.20 21.35
C GLY A 253 -20.12 1.99 19.96
N ASN A 254 -19.89 2.93 19.01
CA ASN A 254 -20.21 2.66 17.61
C ASN A 254 -19.13 1.77 17.00
N TRP A 255 -19.54 0.94 16.06
CA TRP A 255 -18.66 0.02 15.36
C TRP A 255 -18.58 0.36 13.87
N TYR A 256 -17.41 0.14 13.30
CA TYR A 256 -17.10 0.43 11.90
C TYR A 256 -16.36 -0.73 11.25
N GLY A 257 -16.66 -0.99 9.98
CA GLY A 257 -15.87 -1.85 9.12
C GLY A 257 -14.85 -1.03 8.35
N PHE A 258 -13.60 -1.47 8.35
CA PHE A 258 -12.51 -0.92 7.56
C PHE A 258 -12.03 -2.00 6.60
N ILE A 259 -12.58 -2.01 5.38
CA ILE A 259 -12.47 -3.10 4.41
C ILE A 259 -11.94 -2.55 3.10
N PHE A 260 -10.94 -3.21 2.50
CA PHE A 260 -10.42 -2.75 1.22
C PHE A 260 -11.24 -3.24 0.03
N GLN A 261 -11.09 -2.55 -1.10
CA GLN A 261 -11.60 -2.91 -2.41
C GLN A 261 -10.48 -2.89 -3.44
N ASP A 262 -10.42 -3.87 -4.34
CA ASP A 262 -9.56 -3.82 -5.51
C ASP A 262 -10.09 -2.81 -6.52
N ARG A 263 -9.25 -1.82 -6.89
CA ARG A 263 -9.63 -0.74 -7.80
C ARG A 263 -8.69 -0.61 -9.00
N GLY A 264 -8.31 -1.72 -9.60
CA GLY A 264 -7.42 -1.70 -10.77
C GLY A 264 -6.01 -1.21 -10.42
N ALA A 265 -5.43 -0.38 -11.26
CA ALA A 265 -4.02 0.01 -11.17
C ALA A 265 -3.65 0.76 -9.89
N ILE A 266 -4.60 1.43 -9.22
CA ILE A 266 -4.34 2.09 -7.93
C ILE A 266 -4.09 1.09 -6.81
N GLY A 267 -4.55 -0.16 -6.97
CA GLY A 267 -4.37 -1.22 -5.98
C GLY A 267 -5.58 -1.44 -5.08
N ARG A 268 -5.30 -1.81 -3.82
CA ARG A 268 -6.29 -2.19 -2.81
C ARG A 268 -6.58 -1.01 -1.89
N VAL A 269 -7.75 -0.40 -2.05
CA VAL A 269 -8.12 0.86 -1.39
C VAL A 269 -9.13 0.62 -0.27
N PRO A 270 -8.89 1.11 0.96
CA PRO A 270 -9.83 0.96 2.07
C PRO A 270 -11.12 1.76 1.89
N THR A 271 -12.22 1.14 2.30
CA THR A 271 -13.52 1.76 2.51
C THR A 271 -13.87 1.73 4.00
N LEU A 272 -14.60 2.73 4.46
CA LEU A 272 -15.09 2.83 5.84
C LEU A 272 -16.63 2.80 5.82
N MET A 273 -17.22 1.97 6.66
CA MET A 273 -18.67 1.78 6.71
C MET A 273 -19.17 1.50 8.13
N PRO A 274 -20.45 1.73 8.44
CA PRO A 274 -21.02 1.31 9.71
C PRO A 274 -20.94 -0.21 9.88
N CYS A 275 -20.76 -0.65 11.13
CA CYS A 275 -20.93 -2.03 11.55
C CYS A 275 -22.04 -2.09 12.61
N ARG A 276 -23.07 -2.87 12.35
CA ARG A 276 -24.24 -3.01 13.24
C ARG A 276 -24.31 -4.43 13.80
N TRP A 277 -24.43 -4.55 15.10
CA TRP A 277 -24.66 -5.84 15.75
C TRP A 277 -26.13 -6.26 15.62
N VAL A 278 -26.41 -7.24 14.76
CA VAL A 278 -27.75 -7.79 14.51
C VAL A 278 -27.75 -9.27 14.86
N ASP A 279 -28.55 -9.68 15.82
CA ASP A 279 -28.59 -11.05 16.34
C ASP A 279 -27.21 -11.59 16.74
N GLY A 280 -26.36 -10.69 17.26
CA GLY A 280 -25.00 -11.01 17.65
C GLY A 280 -24.03 -11.22 16.45
N TRP A 281 -24.35 -10.66 15.26
CA TRP A 281 -23.46 -10.66 14.09
C TRP A 281 -23.06 -9.23 13.71
N PRO A 282 -21.79 -8.97 13.38
CA PRO A 282 -21.30 -7.65 12.98
C PRO A 282 -21.61 -7.38 11.50
N MET A 283 -22.83 -6.99 11.21
CA MET A 283 -23.28 -6.71 9.85
C MET A 283 -22.70 -5.38 9.34
N LEU A 284 -22.00 -5.43 8.22
CA LEU A 284 -21.32 -4.29 7.61
C LEU A 284 -22.21 -3.55 6.60
N GLY A 285 -21.92 -2.26 6.41
CA GLY A 285 -22.59 -1.42 5.45
C GLY A 285 -23.75 -0.61 6.05
N ASP A 286 -24.43 0.13 5.19
CA ASP A 286 -25.63 0.89 5.52
C ASP A 286 -26.84 -0.02 5.80
N ALA A 287 -28.07 0.55 5.82
CA ALA A 287 -29.26 -0.22 6.10
C ALA A 287 -29.52 -1.35 5.09
N ASP A 288 -29.05 -1.19 3.86
CA ASP A 288 -29.18 -2.14 2.76
C ASP A 288 -27.98 -3.10 2.65
N GLY A 289 -27.01 -3.02 3.60
CA GLY A 289 -25.79 -3.83 3.60
C GLY A 289 -24.78 -3.42 2.54
N ARG A 290 -24.78 -2.15 2.12
CA ARG A 290 -23.90 -1.62 1.09
C ARG A 290 -22.86 -0.66 1.68
N VAL A 291 -21.71 -0.56 1.02
CA VAL A 291 -20.70 0.47 1.35
C VAL A 291 -21.29 1.86 1.00
N PRO A 292 -21.45 2.77 1.98
CA PRO A 292 -22.00 4.09 1.70
C PRO A 292 -21.03 4.94 0.88
N LEU A 293 -21.54 5.67 -0.10
CA LEU A 293 -20.72 6.58 -0.91
C LEU A 293 -20.18 7.75 -0.07
N CYS A 294 -21.04 8.28 0.82
CA CYS A 294 -20.70 9.36 1.74
C CYS A 294 -21.28 9.03 3.12
N MET A 295 -20.55 9.42 4.17
CA MET A 295 -21.07 9.35 5.53
C MET A 295 -20.39 10.42 6.41
N ALA A 296 -20.99 10.72 7.58
CA ALA A 296 -20.38 11.58 8.58
C ALA A 296 -19.07 10.97 9.09
N LYS A 297 -18.06 11.80 9.35
CA LYS A 297 -16.84 11.33 10.03
C LYS A 297 -17.19 10.72 11.39
N PRO A 298 -16.64 9.56 11.74
CA PRO A 298 -16.86 8.95 13.07
C PRO A 298 -16.55 9.89 14.24
N VAL A 299 -15.50 10.68 14.10
CA VAL A 299 -15.11 11.72 15.06
C VAL A 299 -14.92 13.03 14.29
N GLN A 300 -15.47 14.11 14.80
CA GLN A 300 -15.45 15.44 14.16
C GLN A 300 -14.26 16.28 14.65
N GLY A 301 -13.87 17.30 13.85
CA GLY A 301 -12.89 18.31 14.26
C GLY A 301 -11.43 17.97 13.94
N TYR A 302 -11.16 16.95 13.14
CA TYR A 302 -9.81 16.60 12.72
C TYR A 302 -9.61 16.87 11.23
N PRO A 303 -8.52 17.59 10.86
CA PRO A 303 -8.22 17.87 9.45
C PRO A 303 -7.79 16.61 8.70
N ASP A 304 -7.96 16.62 7.40
CA ASP A 304 -7.42 15.58 6.53
C ASP A 304 -5.89 15.59 6.56
N VAL A 305 -5.29 14.41 6.60
CA VAL A 305 -3.84 14.21 6.63
C VAL A 305 -3.38 13.68 5.27
N PRO A 306 -2.41 14.34 4.58
CA PRO A 306 -1.94 13.87 3.30
C PRO A 306 -1.10 12.60 3.44
N LEU A 307 -1.46 11.56 2.69
CA LEU A 307 -0.70 10.30 2.63
C LEU A 307 0.52 10.41 1.69
N VAL A 308 0.41 11.21 0.65
CA VAL A 308 1.47 11.52 -0.31
C VAL A 308 1.80 13.00 -0.20
N VAL A 309 3.08 13.35 -0.18
CA VAL A 309 3.52 14.73 0.10
C VAL A 309 4.58 15.19 -0.89
N SER A 310 4.53 16.47 -1.22
CA SER A 310 5.65 17.13 -1.90
C SER A 310 6.89 17.15 -1.02
N ASP A 311 8.08 17.11 -1.63
CA ASP A 311 9.36 17.15 -0.91
C ASP A 311 10.37 18.01 -1.66
N GLY A 312 10.95 18.98 -0.97
CA GLY A 312 12.04 19.83 -1.46
C GLY A 312 13.42 19.26 -1.18
N PHE A 313 13.50 18.10 -0.50
CA PHE A 313 14.74 17.46 -0.09
C PHE A 313 15.69 18.39 0.70
N ASP A 314 15.13 19.34 1.43
CA ASP A 314 15.81 20.36 2.21
C ASP A 314 16.12 19.93 3.65
N SER A 315 15.55 18.81 4.09
CA SER A 315 15.88 18.17 5.36
C SER A 315 16.99 17.11 5.16
N GLY A 316 17.79 16.87 6.18
CA GLY A 316 18.84 15.83 6.14
C GLY A 316 18.31 14.39 6.13
N ARG A 317 16.99 14.19 6.08
CA ARG A 317 16.31 12.89 6.08
C ARG A 317 15.17 12.90 5.08
N LEU A 318 14.91 11.76 4.43
CA LEU A 318 13.70 11.57 3.64
C LEU A 318 12.46 11.68 4.53
N LYS A 319 11.41 12.28 4.02
CA LYS A 319 10.10 12.26 4.67
C LYS A 319 9.62 10.82 4.79
N ILE A 320 8.83 10.54 5.84
CA ILE A 320 8.35 9.20 6.18
C ILE A 320 7.48 8.57 5.07
N ASN A 321 6.97 9.36 4.14
CA ASN A 321 6.14 8.91 3.02
C ASN A 321 6.92 8.19 1.91
N TRP A 322 8.27 8.30 1.92
CA TRP A 322 9.14 7.64 0.96
C TRP A 322 9.45 6.21 1.33
N GLN A 323 9.42 5.32 0.35
CA GLN A 323 9.84 3.93 0.47
C GLN A 323 10.74 3.54 -0.71
N TRP A 324 11.78 2.80 -0.42
CA TRP A 324 12.69 2.22 -1.40
C TRP A 324 12.10 0.95 -2.01
N ASN A 325 12.39 0.73 -3.26
CA ASN A 325 12.15 -0.55 -3.93
C ASN A 325 13.23 -1.54 -3.50
N HIS A 326 12.94 -2.44 -2.55
CA HIS A 326 13.90 -3.28 -1.82
C HIS A 326 14.80 -2.48 -0.86
N ASN A 327 15.79 -3.14 -0.24
CA ASN A 327 16.73 -2.45 0.64
C ASN A 327 17.55 -1.42 -0.13
N PRO A 328 17.73 -0.20 0.38
CA PRO A 328 18.59 0.79 -0.25
C PRO A 328 20.06 0.43 -0.06
N VAL A 329 20.88 0.67 -1.09
CA VAL A 329 22.34 0.56 -0.99
C VAL A 329 22.86 1.81 -0.29
N ALA A 330 23.43 1.63 0.90
CA ALA A 330 24.05 2.71 1.66
C ALA A 330 25.18 3.37 0.86
N GLY A 331 25.27 4.71 0.95
CA GLY A 331 26.27 5.49 0.21
C GLY A 331 25.98 5.71 -1.27
N ALA A 332 24.97 5.04 -1.84
CA ALA A 332 24.53 5.29 -3.21
C ALA A 332 23.39 6.30 -3.33
N TRP A 333 23.06 6.98 -2.26
CA TRP A 333 22.15 8.13 -2.22
C TRP A 333 22.56 9.11 -1.13
N SER A 334 22.15 10.37 -1.24
CA SER A 334 22.49 11.40 -0.24
C SER A 334 21.54 12.59 -0.32
N LEU A 335 21.23 13.17 0.85
CA LEU A 335 20.56 14.47 1.01
C LEU A 335 21.53 15.58 1.48
N THR A 336 22.79 15.24 1.75
CA THR A 336 23.78 16.14 2.35
C THR A 336 24.92 16.49 1.40
N GLU A 337 25.24 15.67 0.40
CA GLU A 337 26.29 15.96 -0.58
C GLU A 337 25.96 17.18 -1.46
N ARG A 338 24.68 17.47 -1.66
CA ARG A 338 24.16 18.67 -2.27
C ARG A 338 22.89 19.10 -1.50
N PRO A 339 22.98 20.02 -0.54
CA PRO A 339 21.84 20.43 0.28
C PRO A 339 20.66 20.93 -0.60
N GLY A 340 19.44 20.51 -0.23
CA GLY A 340 18.22 20.78 -1.02
C GLY A 340 18.06 19.91 -2.27
N TRP A 341 18.80 18.80 -2.36
CA TRP A 341 18.73 17.85 -3.46
C TRP A 341 18.85 16.42 -2.96
N LEU A 342 18.04 15.54 -3.52
CA LEU A 342 18.24 14.09 -3.39
C LEU A 342 19.21 13.65 -4.50
N ARG A 343 20.42 13.21 -4.09
CA ARG A 343 21.38 12.59 -5.00
C ARG A 343 21.15 11.09 -5.07
N LEU A 344 21.01 10.56 -6.28
CA LEU A 344 20.96 9.13 -6.57
C LEU A 344 22.16 8.75 -7.43
N LYS A 345 23.00 7.83 -6.94
CA LYS A 345 24.21 7.34 -7.62
C LYS A 345 23.95 5.94 -8.18
N THR A 346 24.52 5.64 -9.33
CA THR A 346 24.52 4.28 -9.86
C THR A 346 25.59 3.46 -9.15
N SER A 347 25.18 2.45 -8.38
CA SER A 347 26.08 1.62 -7.56
C SER A 347 26.54 0.33 -8.25
N ARG A 348 25.74 -0.13 -9.21
CA ARG A 348 26.03 -1.31 -10.04
C ARG A 348 25.31 -1.21 -11.39
N VAL A 349 25.72 -2.04 -12.34
CA VAL A 349 25.01 -2.20 -13.61
C VAL A 349 23.71 -2.96 -13.36
N ALA A 350 22.62 -2.45 -13.92
CA ALA A 350 21.29 -3.04 -13.85
C ALA A 350 20.65 -3.06 -15.24
N GLY A 351 20.01 -4.18 -15.59
CA GLY A 351 19.37 -4.34 -16.89
C GLY A 351 18.06 -3.57 -17.05
N SER A 352 17.43 -3.21 -15.93
CA SER A 352 16.14 -2.53 -15.93
C SER A 352 15.86 -1.86 -14.58
N ILE A 353 14.78 -1.06 -14.51
CA ILE A 353 14.28 -0.49 -13.26
C ILE A 353 13.96 -1.56 -12.21
N TYR A 354 13.57 -2.78 -12.63
CA TYR A 354 13.20 -3.87 -11.71
C TYR A 354 14.39 -4.54 -11.02
N THR A 355 15.61 -4.24 -11.44
CA THR A 355 16.85 -4.70 -10.81
C THR A 355 17.74 -3.52 -10.38
N ALA A 356 17.22 -2.30 -10.50
CA ALA A 356 17.90 -1.06 -10.12
C ALA A 356 17.78 -0.80 -8.62
N PRO A 357 18.89 -0.77 -7.85
CA PRO A 357 18.84 -0.37 -6.46
C PRO A 357 18.54 1.13 -6.34
N ASN A 358 18.09 1.53 -5.15
CA ASN A 358 17.80 2.93 -4.81
C ASN A 358 16.74 3.61 -5.70
N THR A 359 15.79 2.86 -6.22
CA THR A 359 14.54 3.40 -6.73
C THR A 359 13.65 3.76 -5.54
N VAL A 360 13.31 5.05 -5.40
CA VAL A 360 12.56 5.58 -4.25
C VAL A 360 11.17 6.05 -4.70
N SER A 361 10.15 5.76 -3.89
CA SER A 361 8.76 5.92 -4.35
C SER A 361 7.82 6.43 -3.28
N GLN A 362 6.75 7.11 -3.72
CA GLN A 362 5.54 7.36 -2.94
C GLN A 362 4.33 6.75 -3.68
N ARG A 363 3.22 6.54 -2.97
CA ARG A 363 1.96 6.05 -3.57
C ARG A 363 1.45 7.01 -4.64
N MET A 364 0.71 6.51 -5.60
CA MET A 364 -0.25 7.34 -6.35
C MET A 364 -1.59 7.32 -5.60
N GLU A 365 -2.40 8.34 -5.79
CA GLU A 365 -3.73 8.46 -5.18
C GLU A 365 -4.80 8.72 -6.23
N GLY A 366 -5.95 8.10 -6.04
CA GLY A 366 -7.14 8.41 -6.83
C GLY A 366 -7.95 9.59 -6.26
N PRO A 367 -8.95 10.09 -7.02
CA PRO A 367 -9.32 9.65 -8.38
C PRO A 367 -8.30 10.04 -9.45
N MET A 368 -7.60 11.15 -9.30
CA MET A 368 -6.59 11.69 -10.21
C MET A 368 -5.45 12.31 -9.41
N CYS A 369 -4.23 12.15 -9.88
CA CYS A 369 -3.06 12.76 -9.26
C CYS A 369 -2.01 13.16 -10.29
N SER A 370 -1.14 14.09 -9.91
CA SER A 370 -0.02 14.57 -10.72
C SER A 370 1.20 14.73 -9.85
N ALA A 371 2.36 14.32 -10.37
CA ALA A 371 3.62 14.63 -9.74
C ALA A 371 4.68 14.99 -10.78
N TYR A 372 5.58 15.91 -10.39
CA TYR A 372 6.76 16.21 -11.19
C TYR A 372 8.02 16.27 -10.34
N ILE A 373 9.15 16.03 -10.98
CA ILE A 373 10.49 16.21 -10.44
C ILE A 373 11.27 17.22 -11.29
N GLU A 374 12.19 17.95 -10.64
CA GLU A 374 13.27 18.69 -11.28
C GLU A 374 14.58 17.89 -11.14
N MET A 375 15.22 17.54 -12.25
CA MET A 375 16.39 16.67 -12.28
C MET A 375 17.58 17.32 -12.98
N ASP A 376 18.74 17.36 -12.30
CA ASP A 376 20.02 17.74 -12.86
C ASP A 376 20.75 16.50 -13.38
N ILE A 377 21.00 16.45 -14.69
CA ILE A 377 21.58 15.33 -15.43
C ILE A 377 23.05 15.53 -15.79
N SER A 378 23.72 16.54 -15.20
CA SER A 378 25.08 16.92 -15.56
C SER A 378 26.10 15.81 -15.34
N ASN A 379 25.85 14.93 -14.39
CA ASN A 379 26.80 13.91 -13.91
C ASN A 379 26.40 12.49 -14.31
N MET A 380 25.42 12.34 -15.21
CA MET A 380 25.11 11.05 -15.83
C MET A 380 26.28 10.61 -16.73
N LYS A 381 26.63 9.33 -16.65
CA LYS A 381 27.60 8.67 -17.51
C LYS A 381 26.94 7.97 -18.68
N ASP A 382 27.74 7.58 -19.66
CA ASP A 382 27.28 6.78 -20.81
C ASP A 382 26.61 5.48 -20.35
N GLY A 383 25.37 5.28 -20.77
CA GLY A 383 24.55 4.16 -20.37
C GLY A 383 23.69 4.38 -19.14
N ASP A 384 23.78 5.54 -18.48
CA ASP A 384 22.89 5.85 -17.34
C ASP A 384 21.47 6.18 -17.82
N ARG A 385 20.49 5.72 -17.05
CA ARG A 385 19.05 5.99 -17.21
C ARG A 385 18.50 6.50 -15.90
N ALA A 386 17.85 7.66 -15.92
CA ALA A 386 17.27 8.28 -14.72
C ALA A 386 15.96 8.98 -15.03
N GLY A 387 15.03 9.02 -14.07
CA GLY A 387 13.74 9.69 -14.31
C GLY A 387 12.68 9.42 -13.26
N LEU A 388 11.43 9.53 -13.71
CA LEU A 388 10.21 9.30 -12.95
C LEU A 388 9.39 8.19 -13.64
N ALA A 389 8.78 7.34 -12.84
CA ALA A 389 7.95 6.22 -13.33
C ALA A 389 6.57 6.20 -12.68
N ALA A 390 5.55 5.82 -13.45
CA ALA A 390 4.35 5.18 -12.94
C ALA A 390 4.71 3.69 -12.76
N PHE A 391 5.16 3.33 -11.55
CA PHE A 391 5.87 2.09 -11.27
C PHE A 391 4.94 1.00 -10.76
N ASN A 392 4.96 -0.13 -11.44
CA ASN A 392 4.33 -1.40 -11.05
C ASN A 392 4.98 -2.54 -11.84
N GLY A 393 4.41 -3.74 -11.86
CA GLY A 393 4.85 -4.84 -12.73
C GLY A 393 4.76 -4.53 -14.23
N HIS A 394 3.86 -3.64 -14.61
CA HIS A 394 3.78 -2.94 -15.88
C HIS A 394 3.96 -1.46 -15.62
N SER A 395 5.06 -0.88 -16.06
CA SER A 395 5.45 0.51 -15.72
C SER A 395 5.56 1.39 -16.95
N GLY A 396 5.16 2.66 -16.80
CA GLY A 396 5.44 3.72 -17.75
C GLY A 396 6.54 4.63 -17.18
N LEU A 397 7.64 4.78 -17.89
CA LEU A 397 8.81 5.55 -17.48
C LEU A 397 8.98 6.76 -18.37
N ILE A 398 9.16 7.94 -17.76
CA ILE A 398 9.71 9.12 -18.46
C ILE A 398 11.06 9.43 -17.84
N GLY A 399 12.11 9.51 -18.66
CA GLY A 399 13.45 9.67 -18.15
C GLY A 399 14.43 10.22 -19.16
N VAL A 400 15.68 10.29 -18.72
CA VAL A 400 16.81 10.67 -19.54
C VAL A 400 17.75 9.48 -19.68
N GLU A 401 18.18 9.22 -20.91
CA GLU A 401 19.23 8.26 -21.23
C GLU A 401 20.47 8.99 -21.72
N ARG A 402 21.62 8.60 -21.20
CA ARG A 402 22.91 9.13 -21.65
C ARG A 402 23.53 8.18 -22.65
N GLU A 403 23.79 8.67 -23.87
CA GLU A 403 24.53 7.94 -24.92
C GLU A 403 25.75 8.75 -25.33
N GLY A 404 26.91 8.32 -24.87
CA GLY A 404 28.14 9.09 -24.98
C GLY A 404 27.99 10.47 -24.35
N LYS A 405 28.14 11.52 -25.17
CA LYS A 405 27.90 12.92 -24.73
C LYS A 405 26.45 13.40 -24.93
N ALA A 406 25.60 12.58 -25.53
CA ALA A 406 24.24 12.92 -25.82
C ALA A 406 23.30 12.59 -24.67
N ALA A 407 22.31 13.45 -24.40
CA ALA A 407 21.19 13.20 -23.51
C ALA A 407 19.89 13.11 -24.31
N TRP A 408 19.14 12.08 -24.06
CA TRP A 408 17.86 11.82 -24.72
C TRP A 408 16.76 11.72 -23.66
N LEU A 409 15.73 12.50 -23.78
CA LEU A 409 14.47 12.23 -23.09
C LEU A 409 13.84 11.03 -23.77
N THR A 410 13.44 10.04 -22.99
CA THR A 410 12.74 8.84 -23.49
C THR A 410 11.48 8.60 -22.69
N VAL A 411 10.46 8.06 -23.37
CA VAL A 411 9.32 7.40 -22.71
C VAL A 411 9.39 5.93 -23.03
N ARG A 412 9.29 5.08 -21.99
CA ARG A 412 9.34 3.63 -22.13
C ARG A 412 8.16 2.99 -21.46
N HIS A 413 7.62 1.96 -22.08
CA HIS A 413 6.68 1.04 -21.47
C HIS A 413 7.42 -0.26 -21.16
N THR A 414 7.37 -0.70 -19.90
CA THR A 414 8.11 -1.88 -19.46
C THR A 414 7.17 -2.87 -18.79
N LEU A 415 7.37 -4.16 -19.05
CA LEU A 415 6.67 -5.25 -18.40
C LEU A 415 7.68 -6.23 -17.82
N VAL A 416 7.68 -6.44 -16.51
CA VAL A 416 8.53 -7.46 -15.91
C VAL A 416 7.94 -8.84 -16.12
N ASN A 417 8.76 -9.76 -16.62
CA ASN A 417 8.42 -11.16 -16.75
C ASN A 417 8.94 -11.92 -15.52
N MET A 418 8.06 -12.68 -14.89
CA MET A 418 8.35 -13.38 -13.63
C MET A 418 7.80 -14.80 -13.67
N THR A 419 8.47 -15.71 -12.97
CA THR A 419 7.89 -17.05 -12.73
C THR A 419 6.67 -16.92 -11.83
N SER A 420 5.60 -17.65 -12.14
CA SER A 420 4.34 -17.58 -11.43
C SER A 420 4.42 -18.07 -9.98
N LYS A 421 5.26 -19.08 -9.72
CA LYS A 421 5.36 -19.72 -8.40
C LYS A 421 6.41 -19.08 -7.50
N GLU A 422 7.55 -18.70 -8.06
CA GLU A 422 8.71 -18.22 -7.29
C GLU A 422 8.89 -16.70 -7.38
N HIS A 423 8.11 -16.02 -8.22
CA HIS A 423 8.21 -14.59 -8.52
C HIS A 423 9.64 -14.16 -8.90
N LYS A 424 10.37 -15.04 -9.55
CA LYS A 424 11.71 -14.74 -10.05
C LYS A 424 11.62 -13.94 -11.34
N VAL A 425 12.31 -12.82 -11.39
CA VAL A 425 12.43 -12.03 -12.63
C VAL A 425 13.19 -12.84 -13.68
N THR A 426 12.56 -13.11 -14.83
CA THR A 426 13.12 -13.86 -15.95
C THR A 426 13.49 -12.98 -17.14
N GLY A 427 12.96 -11.76 -17.18
CA GLY A 427 13.23 -10.79 -18.23
C GLY A 427 12.37 -9.53 -18.06
N VAL A 428 12.57 -8.59 -18.96
CA VAL A 428 11.77 -7.36 -19.03
C VAL A 428 11.53 -7.05 -20.50
N ASP A 429 10.26 -6.92 -20.87
CA ASP A 429 9.90 -6.33 -22.15
C ASP A 429 10.01 -4.80 -21.99
N ASP A 430 10.86 -4.16 -22.79
CA ASP A 430 11.18 -2.74 -22.68
C ASP A 430 11.00 -2.07 -24.06
N GLN A 431 9.92 -1.33 -24.22
CA GLN A 431 9.56 -0.63 -25.45
C GLN A 431 9.79 0.87 -25.32
N GLU A 432 10.69 1.44 -26.11
CA GLU A 432 10.80 2.89 -26.29
C GLU A 432 9.66 3.38 -27.20
N VAL A 433 8.80 4.26 -26.65
CA VAL A 433 7.63 4.80 -27.39
C VAL A 433 7.82 6.23 -27.81
N ALA A 434 8.79 6.94 -27.23
CA ALA A 434 9.15 8.29 -27.64
C ALA A 434 10.60 8.60 -27.29
N ARG A 435 11.22 9.47 -28.12
CA ARG A 435 12.60 9.91 -27.94
C ARG A 435 12.78 11.35 -28.42
N VAL A 436 13.36 12.22 -27.57
CA VAL A 436 13.59 13.64 -27.86
C VAL A 436 15.01 14.01 -27.44
N ARG A 437 15.75 14.68 -28.33
CA ARG A 437 17.09 15.18 -28.00
C ARG A 437 17.00 16.31 -26.96
N LEU A 438 17.66 16.14 -25.83
CA LEU A 438 17.77 17.19 -24.81
C LEU A 438 19.00 18.06 -25.05
N LYS A 439 18.80 19.36 -24.82
CA LYS A 439 19.86 20.38 -24.70
C LYS A 439 19.82 20.93 -23.29
N GLY A 440 20.96 20.99 -22.62
CA GLY A 440 21.04 21.53 -21.25
C GLY A 440 21.28 20.45 -20.20
N LYS A 441 21.31 20.90 -18.95
CA LYS A 441 21.73 20.11 -17.79
C LYS A 441 20.56 19.78 -16.85
N ARG A 442 19.41 20.40 -17.04
CA ARG A 442 18.22 20.23 -16.22
C ARG A 442 17.02 19.87 -17.07
N VAL A 443 16.16 19.06 -16.52
CA VAL A 443 14.88 18.68 -17.10
C VAL A 443 13.85 18.52 -15.99
N PHE A 444 12.60 18.84 -16.30
CA PHE A 444 11.45 18.60 -15.45
C PHE A 444 10.63 17.47 -16.09
N LEU A 445 10.27 16.48 -15.28
CA LEU A 445 9.52 15.29 -15.72
C LEU A 445 8.25 15.18 -14.88
N ARG A 446 7.10 15.03 -15.54
CA ARG A 446 5.79 14.97 -14.90
C ARG A 446 5.01 13.76 -15.38
N ILE A 447 4.26 13.16 -14.46
CA ILE A 447 3.30 12.11 -14.74
C ILE A 447 1.96 12.47 -14.11
N ASP A 448 0.90 12.45 -14.91
CA ASP A 448 -0.50 12.57 -14.45
C ASP A 448 -1.15 11.19 -14.49
N GLY A 449 -1.85 10.83 -13.42
CA GLY A 449 -2.56 9.56 -13.28
C GLY A 449 -4.07 9.73 -13.16
N ASP A 450 -4.84 8.87 -13.83
CA ASP A 450 -6.30 8.79 -13.78
C ASP A 450 -6.72 7.37 -13.38
N PHE A 451 -7.35 7.24 -12.20
CA PHE A 451 -7.83 6.00 -11.61
C PHE A 451 -9.36 5.94 -11.51
N ASN A 452 -10.06 6.78 -12.29
CA ASN A 452 -11.50 6.63 -12.42
C ASN A 452 -11.87 5.30 -13.06
N LEU A 453 -13.09 4.81 -12.79
CA LEU A 453 -13.57 3.52 -13.27
C LEU A 453 -13.35 3.37 -14.80
N GLY A 454 -12.66 2.29 -15.18
CA GLY A 454 -12.36 1.97 -16.58
C GLY A 454 -11.29 2.84 -17.25
N ARG A 455 -10.58 3.67 -16.50
CA ARG A 455 -9.52 4.54 -17.03
C ARG A 455 -8.14 3.92 -16.82
N ASP A 456 -7.60 3.92 -15.63
CA ASP A 456 -6.25 3.46 -15.29
C ASP A 456 -5.18 3.95 -16.28
N LYS A 457 -5.10 5.29 -16.47
CA LYS A 457 -4.22 5.93 -17.45
C LYS A 457 -3.16 6.80 -16.80
N ALA A 458 -1.96 6.80 -17.37
CA ALA A 458 -0.93 7.78 -17.09
C ALA A 458 -0.55 8.55 -18.36
N VAL A 459 -0.23 9.83 -18.20
CA VAL A 459 0.24 10.72 -19.27
C VAL A 459 1.53 11.39 -18.84
N PHE A 460 2.48 11.47 -19.76
CA PHE A 460 3.83 11.93 -19.50
C PHE A 460 4.06 13.30 -20.12
N TYR A 461 4.78 14.15 -19.38
CA TYR A 461 5.19 15.47 -19.82
C TYR A 461 6.62 15.77 -19.44
N TYR A 462 7.27 16.58 -20.24
CA TYR A 462 8.55 17.17 -19.87
C TYR A 462 8.55 18.69 -20.07
N SER A 463 9.47 19.35 -19.39
CA SER A 463 9.79 20.76 -19.57
C SER A 463 11.29 20.98 -19.42
N THR A 464 11.82 21.99 -20.09
CA THR A 464 13.21 22.44 -19.95
C THR A 464 13.35 23.74 -19.16
N ASP A 465 12.24 24.41 -18.87
CA ASP A 465 12.18 25.68 -18.13
C ASP A 465 11.29 25.63 -16.87
N GLY A 466 10.62 24.48 -16.63
CA GLY A 466 9.69 24.29 -15.52
C GLY A 466 8.37 25.04 -15.65
N ARG A 467 8.10 25.65 -16.80
CA ARG A 467 6.90 26.47 -17.06
C ARG A 467 6.07 25.95 -18.22
N ARG A 468 6.71 25.58 -19.32
CA ARG A 468 6.03 25.06 -20.52
C ARG A 468 6.17 23.56 -20.56
N TRP A 469 5.03 22.86 -20.49
CA TRP A 469 4.97 21.42 -20.49
C TRP A 469 4.59 20.89 -21.86
N THR A 470 5.34 19.90 -22.32
CA THR A 470 5.08 19.20 -23.58
C THR A 470 4.72 17.75 -23.27
N SER A 471 3.56 17.28 -23.71
CA SER A 471 3.20 15.88 -23.58
C SER A 471 4.03 15.03 -24.55
N VAL A 472 4.37 13.81 -24.15
CA VAL A 472 5.25 12.92 -24.91
C VAL A 472 4.89 11.45 -24.66
N GLY A 473 4.96 10.62 -25.72
CA GLY A 473 4.76 9.17 -25.62
C GLY A 473 3.31 8.68 -25.55
N GLY A 474 2.33 9.61 -25.60
CA GLY A 474 0.92 9.25 -25.53
C GLY A 474 0.45 8.79 -24.16
N GLU A 475 -0.72 8.13 -24.11
CA GLU A 475 -1.28 7.56 -22.90
C GLU A 475 -0.69 6.18 -22.61
N PHE A 476 -0.39 5.91 -21.35
CA PHE A 476 0.02 4.60 -20.84
C PHE A 476 -1.12 3.97 -20.05
N THR A 477 -1.45 2.71 -20.32
CA THR A 477 -2.43 1.96 -19.51
C THR A 477 -1.73 1.31 -18.33
N MET A 478 -1.99 1.83 -17.14
CA MET A 478 -1.55 1.22 -15.88
C MET A 478 -2.34 -0.06 -15.59
N ARG A 479 -1.77 -0.98 -14.83
CA ARG A 479 -2.40 -2.27 -14.50
C ARG A 479 -2.01 -2.72 -13.11
N PHE A 480 -2.95 -3.36 -12.43
CA PHE A 480 -2.67 -4.17 -11.24
C PHE A 480 -2.44 -5.62 -11.66
N ASP A 481 -1.44 -6.25 -11.06
CA ASP A 481 -1.12 -7.66 -11.33
C ASP A 481 -0.57 -8.35 -10.08
N PHE A 482 -1.42 -9.21 -9.49
CA PHE A 482 -1.05 -9.97 -8.30
C PHE A 482 0.04 -11.03 -8.57
N THR A 483 0.25 -11.42 -9.83
CA THR A 483 1.30 -12.39 -10.21
C THR A 483 2.70 -11.77 -10.33
N ARG A 484 2.81 -10.45 -10.18
CA ARG A 484 4.05 -9.69 -10.27
C ARG A 484 4.38 -8.98 -8.97
N LEU A 485 4.15 -7.67 -8.91
CA LEU A 485 4.52 -6.87 -7.74
C LEU A 485 3.46 -6.91 -6.62
N PHE A 486 2.20 -7.20 -6.96
CA PHE A 486 1.06 -7.31 -6.05
C PHE A 486 0.84 -6.05 -5.21
N MET A 487 1.02 -4.90 -5.81
CA MET A 487 0.86 -3.57 -5.20
C MET A 487 0.22 -2.58 -6.17
N GLY A 488 -0.32 -1.49 -5.65
CA GLY A 488 -0.78 -0.36 -6.45
C GLY A 488 0.36 0.40 -7.12
N THR A 489 0.04 1.14 -8.18
CA THR A 489 1.00 1.96 -8.92
C THR A 489 1.56 3.07 -8.04
N ARG A 490 2.85 3.36 -8.19
CA ARG A 490 3.58 4.35 -7.40
C ARG A 490 4.33 5.33 -8.30
N TYR A 491 4.48 6.57 -7.85
CA TYR A 491 5.52 7.45 -8.37
C TYR A 491 6.87 6.96 -7.89
N ALA A 492 7.77 6.62 -8.82
CA ALA A 492 9.10 6.15 -8.48
C ALA A 492 10.17 6.98 -9.18
N ILE A 493 11.10 7.52 -8.40
CA ILE A 493 12.31 8.19 -8.90
C ILE A 493 13.40 7.14 -9.01
N PHE A 494 14.03 7.02 -10.17
CA PHE A 494 15.02 6.00 -10.46
C PHE A 494 16.30 6.58 -11.08
N ASN A 495 17.41 5.89 -10.84
CA ASN A 495 18.68 6.11 -11.53
C ASN A 495 19.47 4.80 -11.57
N TYR A 496 19.80 4.30 -12.76
CA TYR A 496 20.60 3.09 -12.92
C TYR A 496 21.51 3.15 -14.15
N ALA A 497 22.59 2.38 -14.10
CA ALA A 497 23.57 2.26 -15.17
C ALA A 497 23.36 0.98 -15.95
N THR A 498 23.36 1.06 -17.28
CA THR A 498 23.31 -0.13 -18.16
C THR A 498 24.70 -0.57 -18.65
N LYS A 499 25.72 0.27 -18.52
CA LYS A 499 27.09 -0.01 -18.99
C LYS A 499 28.10 -0.02 -17.84
N ALA A 500 28.25 1.09 -17.12
CA ALA A 500 29.22 1.24 -16.02
C ALA A 500 28.67 2.13 -14.93
N ALA A 501 28.81 1.69 -13.68
CA ALA A 501 28.37 2.45 -12.50
C ALA A 501 29.22 3.71 -12.24
N GLY A 502 28.74 4.55 -11.30
CA GLY A 502 29.42 5.74 -10.80
C GLY A 502 28.96 7.06 -11.42
N GLY A 503 27.89 7.07 -12.25
CA GLY A 503 27.16 8.28 -12.59
C GLY A 503 26.16 8.62 -11.52
N TYR A 504 25.62 9.84 -11.54
CA TYR A 504 24.57 10.26 -10.62
C TYR A 504 23.67 11.35 -11.20
N VAL A 505 22.50 11.47 -10.62
CA VAL A 505 21.57 12.58 -10.82
C VAL A 505 21.24 13.23 -9.49
N ASP A 506 20.90 14.50 -9.54
CA ASP A 506 20.37 15.25 -8.40
C ASP A 506 18.94 15.65 -8.67
N ILE A 507 18.03 15.39 -7.74
CA ILE A 507 16.61 15.72 -7.79
C ILE A 507 16.37 16.88 -6.81
N ASN A 508 15.94 18.05 -7.32
CA ASN A 508 15.71 19.24 -6.48
C ASN A 508 14.42 19.14 -5.69
N LYS A 509 13.38 18.65 -6.32
CA LYS A 509 12.05 18.57 -5.71
C LYS A 509 11.21 17.48 -6.34
N PHE A 510 10.31 16.98 -5.52
CA PHE A 510 9.13 16.23 -5.93
C PHE A 510 7.90 17.05 -5.55
N VAL A 511 7.09 17.43 -6.52
CA VAL A 511 5.88 18.24 -6.29
C VAL A 511 4.67 17.39 -6.67
N TYR A 512 3.71 17.31 -5.76
CA TYR A 512 2.56 16.42 -5.86
C TYR A 512 1.26 17.17 -5.66
N HIS A 513 0.26 16.82 -6.44
CA HIS A 513 -1.12 17.24 -6.29
C HIS A 513 -2.09 16.09 -6.59
N LYS A 514 -3.21 16.06 -5.90
CA LYS A 514 -4.33 15.18 -6.22
C LYS A 514 -5.61 15.98 -6.41
N ALA A 515 -6.55 15.41 -7.18
CA ALA A 515 -7.91 15.92 -7.25
C ALA A 515 -8.68 15.57 -5.98
N GLU A 516 -9.62 16.43 -5.60
CA GLU A 516 -10.54 16.14 -4.52
C GLU A 516 -11.42 14.93 -4.87
N ASN A 517 -11.80 14.14 -3.86
CA ASN A 517 -12.72 13.02 -4.03
C ASN A 517 -14.17 13.51 -4.01
N ASP A 518 -14.53 14.44 -4.89
CA ASP A 518 -15.86 15.06 -5.02
C ASP A 518 -16.77 14.35 -6.03
N GLY A 519 -16.25 13.32 -6.70
CA GLY A 519 -16.92 12.60 -7.79
C GLY A 519 -16.70 13.24 -9.16
N ALA A 520 -15.84 14.24 -9.28
CA ALA A 520 -15.43 14.78 -10.58
C ALA A 520 -14.72 13.70 -11.41
N THR A 521 -15.00 13.69 -12.72
CA THR A 521 -14.45 12.70 -13.67
C THR A 521 -13.75 13.36 -14.86
N ASP A 522 -13.71 14.71 -14.93
CA ASP A 522 -13.06 15.44 -16.04
C ASP A 522 -11.54 15.45 -15.87
N PHE A 523 -10.90 14.35 -16.25
CA PHE A 523 -9.45 14.23 -16.22
C PHE A 523 -8.75 15.22 -17.15
N ASP A 524 -9.29 15.47 -18.33
CA ASP A 524 -8.67 16.39 -19.29
C ASP A 524 -8.75 17.84 -18.84
N GLY A 525 -9.88 18.24 -18.24
CA GLY A 525 -10.03 19.55 -17.61
C GLY A 525 -9.09 19.72 -16.43
N TRP A 526 -9.00 18.72 -15.56
CA TRP A 526 -8.09 18.74 -14.43
C TRP A 526 -6.61 18.83 -14.86
N ARG A 527 -6.19 18.06 -15.87
CA ARG A 527 -4.82 18.11 -16.42
C ARG A 527 -4.49 19.48 -16.98
N ARG A 528 -5.45 20.12 -17.69
CA ARG A 528 -5.25 21.49 -18.22
C ARG A 528 -5.07 22.48 -17.07
N ALA A 529 -5.88 22.40 -16.03
CA ALA A 529 -5.75 23.22 -14.83
C ALA A 529 -4.39 23.02 -14.17
N MET A 530 -3.94 21.77 -13.97
CA MET A 530 -2.62 21.47 -13.44
C MET A 530 -1.49 22.06 -14.28
N SER A 531 -1.59 22.02 -15.61
CA SER A 531 -0.57 22.62 -16.49
C SER A 531 -0.45 24.13 -16.36
N GLY A 532 -1.50 24.82 -15.90
CA GLY A 532 -1.47 26.25 -15.58
C GLY A 532 -0.97 26.57 -14.16
N MET A 533 -0.95 25.58 -13.26
CA MET A 533 -0.47 25.74 -11.88
C MET A 533 1.03 25.52 -11.71
N TRP A 534 1.65 24.75 -12.61
CA TRP A 534 3.10 24.44 -12.60
C TRP A 534 3.98 25.59 -13.22
#